data_be0bd028d1ae750a005585ac0ee253ee
#
_entry.id   be0bd028d1ae750a005585ac0ee253ee
#
_cell.length_a   1.000
_cell.length_b   1.000
_cell.length_c   1.000
_cell.angle_alpha   90.00
_cell.angle_beta   90.00
_cell.angle_gamma   90.00
#
_symmetry.space_group_name_H-M   'P 1'
#
loop_
_entity.id
_entity.type
_entity.pdbx_description
1 polymer ?
#
loop_
_entity_poly.entity_id
_entity_poly.type
_entity_poly.pdbx_seq_one_letter_code
_entity_poly.pdbx_strand_id
1 'polypeptide(L)'
;LGTKEFVQSMNMKANELGLEDTQFVDPSGLHEDNLSTPYDVARLITAASREPAIARIMRNRSYRLRTSRRGLTIRNTNRLLEGRYSIQAGKTGYIDEAGYCLATVIKLPGRDPLAVVVLGAGSNAGRFREVRRLVDWVSTKGQSLIEPVTLRAD
;
A
#
# COMPACT_ATOMS: atom_id res chain seq x y z
N LEU A 1 -3.11 -0.62 25.05
CA LEU A 1 -2.18 0.41 24.55
C LEU A 1 -2.97 1.68 24.29
N GLY A 2 -2.51 2.81 24.84
CA GLY A 2 -3.04 4.12 24.51
C GLY A 2 -2.61 4.56 23.09
N THR A 3 -3.23 5.63 22.58
CA THR A 3 -2.92 6.14 21.23
C THR A 3 -1.44 6.52 21.09
N LYS A 4 -0.86 7.15 22.12
CA LYS A 4 0.53 7.59 22.11
C LYS A 4 1.51 6.41 22.02
N GLU A 5 1.32 5.39 22.84
CA GLU A 5 2.15 4.19 22.85
C GLU A 5 2.02 3.41 21.54
N PHE A 6 0.83 3.43 20.93
CA PHE A 6 0.61 2.80 19.62
C PHE A 6 1.39 3.53 18.52
N VAL A 7 1.34 4.87 18.47
CA VAL A 7 2.11 5.67 17.51
C VAL A 7 3.62 5.48 17.70
N GLN A 8 4.10 5.40 18.94
CA GLN A 8 5.50 5.07 19.22
C GLN A 8 5.87 3.70 18.65
N SER A 9 5.00 2.68 18.83
CA SER A 9 5.22 1.35 18.28
C SER A 9 5.21 1.36 16.73
N MET A 10 4.38 2.20 16.10
CA MET A 10 4.40 2.39 14.64
C MET A 10 5.75 2.95 14.17
N ASN A 11 6.29 3.97 14.83
CA ASN A 11 7.58 4.56 14.49
C ASN A 11 8.76 3.60 14.76
N MET A 12 8.71 2.82 15.84
CA MET A 12 9.67 1.75 16.10
C MET A 12 9.65 0.73 14.95
N LYS A 13 8.46 0.32 14.51
CA LYS A 13 8.32 -0.61 13.39
C LYS A 13 8.80 -0.02 12.06
N ALA A 14 8.60 1.28 11.83
CA ALA A 14 9.18 1.98 10.68
C ALA A 14 10.71 1.90 10.68
N ASN A 15 11.34 2.16 11.81
CA ASN A 15 12.80 2.05 11.96
C ASN A 15 13.30 0.61 11.75
N GLU A 16 12.62 -0.41 12.31
CA GLU A 16 12.97 -1.82 12.09
C GLU A 16 12.89 -2.21 10.61
N LEU A 17 11.97 -1.61 9.85
CA LEU A 17 11.83 -1.83 8.42
C LEU A 17 12.78 -0.97 7.58
N GLY A 18 13.61 -0.11 8.21
CA GLY A 18 14.52 0.81 7.53
C GLY A 18 13.80 1.88 6.71
N LEU A 19 12.68 2.40 7.24
CA LEU A 19 11.92 3.48 6.63
C LEU A 19 12.44 4.81 7.18
N GLU A 20 13.53 5.30 6.59
CA GLU A 20 14.31 6.42 7.13
C GLU A 20 13.59 7.78 7.03
N ASP A 21 12.73 7.92 6.03
CA ASP A 21 11.97 9.14 5.76
C ASP A 21 10.48 9.00 6.12
N THR A 22 10.15 8.09 7.07
CA THR A 22 8.77 7.83 7.50
C THR A 22 8.55 8.23 8.95
N GLN A 23 7.53 9.05 9.18
CA GLN A 23 7.10 9.46 10.51
C GLN A 23 5.58 9.29 10.66
N PHE A 24 5.15 8.72 11.78
CA PHE A 24 3.75 8.63 12.16
C PHE A 24 3.49 9.51 13.39
N VAL A 25 2.42 10.28 13.36
CA VAL A 25 1.93 11.11 14.48
C VAL A 25 0.54 10.68 14.93
N ASP A 26 -0.19 9.93 14.06
CA ASP A 26 -1.49 9.37 14.39
C ASP A 26 -1.65 7.95 13.81
N PRO A 27 -2.50 7.10 14.42
CA PRO A 27 -2.67 5.72 13.97
C PRO A 27 -3.68 5.55 12.83
N SER A 28 -4.48 6.56 12.52
CA SER A 28 -5.57 6.47 11.53
C SER A 28 -5.11 6.79 10.11
N GLY A 29 -4.00 7.52 9.94
CA GLY A 29 -3.52 8.03 8.68
C GLY A 29 -4.31 9.24 8.17
N LEU A 30 -4.99 9.96 9.07
CA LEU A 30 -5.76 11.16 8.74
C LEU A 30 -5.06 12.45 9.10
N HIS A 31 -3.94 12.39 9.83
CA HIS A 31 -3.14 13.55 10.17
C HIS A 31 -2.14 13.87 9.07
N GLU A 32 -2.05 15.13 8.67
CA GLU A 32 -1.16 15.59 7.58
C GLU A 32 0.33 15.39 7.87
N ASP A 33 0.72 15.39 9.15
CA ASP A 33 2.09 15.14 9.60
C ASP A 33 2.49 13.65 9.60
N ASN A 34 1.64 12.74 9.16
CA ASN A 34 2.08 11.39 8.78
C ASN A 34 2.82 11.47 7.44
N LEU A 35 4.13 11.51 7.50
CA LEU A 35 5.00 11.72 6.35
C LEU A 35 5.70 10.43 5.92
N SER A 36 5.90 10.27 4.63
CA SER A 36 6.68 9.17 4.05
C SER A 36 7.11 9.49 2.63
N THR A 37 8.00 8.66 2.08
CA THR A 37 8.42 8.71 0.68
C THR A 37 7.80 7.54 -0.11
N PRO A 38 7.71 7.61 -1.44
CA PRO A 38 7.29 6.47 -2.26
C PRO A 38 8.16 5.24 -2.05
N TYR A 39 9.45 5.41 -1.79
CA TYR A 39 10.39 4.32 -1.53
C TYR A 39 10.07 3.61 -0.21
N ASP A 40 9.92 4.36 0.87
CA ASP A 40 9.57 3.80 2.17
C ASP A 40 8.20 3.11 2.17
N VAL A 41 7.21 3.73 1.51
CA VAL A 41 5.89 3.12 1.34
C VAL A 41 5.97 1.83 0.52
N ALA A 42 6.87 1.74 -0.47
CA ALA A 42 7.09 0.49 -1.21
C ALA A 42 7.69 -0.62 -0.32
N ARG A 43 8.62 -0.28 0.57
CA ARG A 43 9.15 -1.22 1.58
C ARG A 43 8.05 -1.64 2.56
N LEU A 44 7.29 -0.69 3.07
CA LEU A 44 6.19 -0.94 4.02
C LEU A 44 5.12 -1.88 3.43
N ILE A 45 4.64 -1.59 2.21
CA ILE A 45 3.60 -2.43 1.57
C ILE A 45 4.14 -3.82 1.22
N THR A 46 5.44 -3.92 0.89
CA THR A 46 6.11 -5.20 0.66
C THR A 46 6.18 -6.02 1.93
N ALA A 47 6.58 -5.42 3.05
CA ALA A 47 6.58 -6.08 4.36
C ALA A 47 5.15 -6.52 4.74
N ALA A 48 4.15 -5.64 4.61
CA ALA A 48 2.75 -5.96 4.88
C ALA A 48 2.21 -7.10 3.99
N SER A 49 2.69 -7.22 2.74
CA SER A 49 2.29 -8.29 1.82
C SER A 49 2.78 -9.69 2.25
N ARG A 50 3.83 -9.75 3.06
CA ARG A 50 4.41 -10.99 3.60
C ARG A 50 3.68 -11.48 4.85
N GLU A 51 2.88 -10.63 5.49
CA GLU A 51 2.04 -10.99 6.63
C GLU A 51 0.72 -11.60 6.14
N PRO A 52 0.48 -12.92 6.30
CA PRO A 52 -0.66 -13.60 5.67
C PRO A 52 -2.01 -13.02 6.08
N ALA A 53 -2.16 -12.60 7.34
CA ALA A 53 -3.39 -12.02 7.85
C ALA A 53 -3.68 -10.66 7.20
N ILE A 54 -2.66 -9.79 7.10
CA ILE A 54 -2.76 -8.47 6.49
C ILE A 54 -3.02 -8.59 4.98
N ALA A 55 -2.23 -9.39 4.28
CA ALA A 55 -2.36 -9.62 2.85
C ALA A 55 -3.75 -10.15 2.48
N ARG A 56 -4.30 -11.08 3.27
CA ARG A 56 -5.67 -11.60 3.08
C ARG A 56 -6.71 -10.49 3.18
N ILE A 57 -6.62 -9.64 4.22
CA ILE A 57 -7.55 -8.52 4.42
C ILE A 57 -7.45 -7.52 3.26
N MET A 58 -6.24 -7.16 2.84
CA MET A 58 -6.01 -6.21 1.76
C MET A 58 -6.56 -6.68 0.40
N ARG A 59 -6.68 -8.00 0.19
CA ARG A 59 -7.21 -8.61 -1.04
C ARG A 59 -8.71 -8.86 -1.02
N ASN A 60 -9.38 -8.72 0.12
CA ASN A 60 -10.82 -8.87 0.18
C ASN A 60 -11.51 -7.80 -0.69
N ARG A 61 -12.30 -8.24 -1.67
CA ARG A 61 -13.07 -7.31 -2.54
C ARG A 61 -14.21 -6.64 -1.79
N SER A 62 -14.81 -7.36 -0.85
CA SER A 62 -15.86 -6.83 0.01
C SER A 62 -15.90 -7.57 1.33
N TYR A 63 -16.46 -6.95 2.33
CA TYR A 63 -16.72 -7.54 3.62
C TYR A 63 -18.16 -7.27 4.06
N ARG A 64 -18.88 -8.31 4.51
CA ARG A 64 -20.25 -8.20 4.99
C ARG A 64 -20.25 -8.14 6.51
N LEU A 65 -20.59 -6.97 7.03
CA LEU A 65 -20.86 -6.77 8.45
C LEU A 65 -22.31 -7.14 8.76
N ARG A 66 -22.52 -7.90 9.82
CA ARG A 66 -23.84 -8.10 10.42
C ARG A 66 -23.92 -7.24 11.68
N THR A 67 -24.86 -6.30 11.68
CA THR A 67 -25.22 -5.55 12.88
C THR A 67 -26.54 -6.09 13.41
N SER A 68 -26.93 -5.75 14.65
CA SER A 68 -28.20 -6.14 15.25
C SER A 68 -29.43 -5.66 14.47
N ARG A 69 -29.28 -4.62 13.64
CA ARG A 69 -30.38 -3.99 12.90
C ARG A 69 -30.35 -4.27 11.40
N ARG A 70 -29.18 -4.45 10.77
CA ARG A 70 -29.05 -4.69 9.32
C ARG A 70 -27.69 -5.24 8.93
N GLY A 71 -27.61 -5.88 7.76
CA GLY A 71 -26.36 -6.21 7.12
C GLY A 71 -25.82 -5.02 6.33
N LEU A 72 -24.52 -4.75 6.44
CA LEU A 72 -23.79 -3.75 5.64
C LEU A 72 -22.70 -4.44 4.84
N THR A 73 -22.62 -4.18 3.54
CA THR A 73 -21.50 -4.64 2.71
C THR A 73 -20.55 -3.47 2.45
N ILE A 74 -19.32 -3.60 2.94
CA ILE A 74 -18.23 -2.66 2.67
C ILE A 74 -17.44 -3.18 1.48
N ARG A 75 -17.24 -2.36 0.44
CA ARG A 75 -16.42 -2.69 -0.72
C ARG A 75 -15.01 -2.15 -0.54
N ASN A 76 -14.02 -2.91 -1.03
CA ASN A 76 -12.66 -2.43 -1.07
C ASN A 76 -12.54 -1.23 -2.03
N THR A 77 -11.83 -0.21 -1.59
CA THR A 77 -11.58 0.99 -2.40
C THR A 77 -10.50 0.79 -3.46
N ASN A 78 -9.73 -0.30 -3.38
CA ASN A 78 -8.73 -0.66 -4.39
C ASN A 78 -9.40 -1.34 -5.61
N ARG A 79 -9.72 -0.54 -6.64
CA ARG A 79 -10.37 -1.01 -7.87
C ARG A 79 -9.49 -1.93 -8.71
N LEU A 80 -8.17 -2.03 -8.45
CA LEU A 80 -7.29 -2.97 -9.16
C LEU A 80 -7.62 -4.43 -8.84
N LEU A 81 -8.30 -4.70 -7.72
CA LEU A 81 -8.76 -6.04 -7.34
C LEU A 81 -9.82 -6.61 -8.29
N GLU A 82 -10.52 -5.75 -9.04
CA GLU A 82 -11.55 -6.15 -10.02
C GLU A 82 -10.99 -6.28 -11.45
N GLY A 83 -9.70 -5.92 -11.62
CA GLY A 83 -9.03 -5.89 -12.92
C GLY A 83 -8.20 -7.14 -13.23
N ARG A 84 -7.35 -7.00 -14.27
CA ARG A 84 -6.47 -8.06 -14.81
C ARG A 84 -5.24 -8.38 -13.95
N TYR A 85 -4.96 -7.58 -12.92
CA TYR A 85 -3.73 -7.72 -12.13
C TYR A 85 -3.88 -8.71 -10.99
N SER A 86 -2.85 -9.52 -10.76
CA SER A 86 -2.74 -10.39 -9.58
C SER A 86 -2.21 -9.58 -8.39
N ILE A 87 -3.13 -8.98 -7.63
CA ILE A 87 -2.81 -8.14 -6.47
C ILE A 87 -2.49 -9.02 -5.26
N GLN A 88 -1.30 -8.86 -4.68
CA GLN A 88 -0.89 -9.54 -3.45
C GLN A 88 -1.22 -8.73 -2.21
N ALA A 89 -1.08 -7.41 -2.28
CA ALA A 89 -1.47 -6.47 -1.25
C ALA A 89 -1.80 -5.11 -1.87
N GLY A 90 -2.58 -4.29 -1.19
CA GLY A 90 -2.83 -2.92 -1.63
C GLY A 90 -3.62 -2.11 -0.62
N LYS A 91 -3.26 -0.83 -0.49
CA LYS A 91 -3.92 0.15 0.37
C LYS A 91 -4.05 1.47 -0.38
N THR A 92 -5.25 2.00 -0.37
CA THR A 92 -5.54 3.36 -0.85
C THR A 92 -5.50 4.33 0.32
N GLY A 93 -5.13 5.57 0.07
CA GLY A 93 -5.21 6.68 1.02
C GLY A 93 -5.80 7.91 0.36
N TYR A 94 -6.37 8.81 1.15
CA TYR A 94 -6.78 10.15 0.76
C TYR A 94 -6.98 11.02 1.99
N ILE A 95 -6.37 12.16 2.00
CA ILE A 95 -6.71 13.38 2.73
C ILE A 95 -6.49 14.54 1.76
N ASP A 96 -7.04 15.71 2.04
CA ASP A 96 -6.95 16.84 1.11
C ASP A 96 -5.48 17.27 0.88
N GLU A 97 -4.65 17.24 1.92
CA GLU A 97 -3.24 17.62 1.88
C GLU A 97 -2.38 16.62 1.10
N ALA A 98 -2.63 15.33 1.24
CA ALA A 98 -1.86 14.27 0.57
C ALA A 98 -2.37 13.90 -0.83
N GLY A 99 -3.59 14.31 -1.19
CA GLY A 99 -4.24 13.87 -2.42
C GLY A 99 -4.53 12.36 -2.46
N TYR A 100 -4.73 11.80 -3.63
CA TYR A 100 -5.07 10.39 -3.79
C TYR A 100 -3.82 9.51 -3.84
N CYS A 101 -3.67 8.62 -2.88
CA CYS A 101 -2.53 7.71 -2.73
C CYS A 101 -2.93 6.26 -2.97
N LEU A 102 -1.99 5.46 -3.48
CA LEU A 102 -2.13 4.01 -3.66
C LEU A 102 -0.76 3.35 -3.54
N ALA A 103 -0.64 2.40 -2.62
CA ALA A 103 0.47 1.46 -2.58
C ALA A 103 -0.06 0.06 -2.90
N THR A 104 0.63 -0.70 -3.74
CA THR A 104 0.20 -2.05 -4.12
C THR A 104 1.36 -2.95 -4.47
N VAL A 105 1.23 -4.25 -4.17
CA VAL A 105 2.15 -5.31 -4.61
C VAL A 105 1.43 -6.16 -5.63
N ILE A 106 2.02 -6.24 -6.83
CA ILE A 106 1.43 -6.91 -8.00
C ILE A 106 2.36 -8.07 -8.41
N LYS A 107 1.81 -9.27 -8.57
CA LYS A 107 2.54 -10.38 -9.16
C LYS A 107 2.46 -10.31 -10.67
N LEU A 108 3.62 -10.24 -11.31
CA LEU A 108 3.75 -10.31 -12.75
C LEU A 108 4.12 -11.74 -13.18
N PRO A 109 3.66 -12.22 -14.35
CA PRO A 109 4.04 -13.54 -14.86
C PRO A 109 5.56 -13.65 -15.05
N GLY A 110 6.16 -14.74 -14.53
CA GLY A 110 7.58 -15.03 -14.71
C GLY A 110 8.55 -14.07 -14.03
N ARG A 111 8.08 -13.22 -13.09
CA ARG A 111 8.89 -12.21 -12.36
C ARG A 111 8.58 -12.18 -10.89
N ASP A 112 9.50 -11.57 -10.14
CA ASP A 112 9.26 -11.22 -8.74
C ASP A 112 8.10 -10.21 -8.61
N PRO A 113 7.39 -10.23 -7.48
CA PRO A 113 6.34 -9.26 -7.20
C PRO A 113 6.87 -7.82 -7.26
N LEU A 114 6.12 -6.95 -7.92
CA LEU A 114 6.44 -5.54 -8.07
C LEU A 114 5.65 -4.70 -7.07
N ALA A 115 6.34 -3.94 -6.23
CA ALA A 115 5.72 -2.88 -5.44
C ALA A 115 5.59 -1.61 -6.29
N VAL A 116 4.38 -1.06 -6.34
CA VAL A 116 4.08 0.18 -7.07
C VAL A 116 3.41 1.14 -6.12
N VAL A 117 3.94 2.35 -6.04
CA VAL A 117 3.44 3.42 -5.17
C VAL A 117 3.17 4.68 -5.97
N VAL A 118 2.01 5.25 -5.74
CA VAL A 118 1.60 6.56 -6.25
C VAL A 118 1.13 7.39 -5.06
N LEU A 119 1.76 8.52 -4.83
CA LEU A 119 1.38 9.51 -3.82
C LEU A 119 0.95 10.80 -4.53
N GLY A 120 -0.01 11.52 -3.97
CA GLY A 120 -0.38 12.85 -4.43
C GLY A 120 -1.08 12.91 -5.80
N ALA A 121 -1.76 11.87 -6.23
CA ALA A 121 -2.52 11.94 -7.48
C ALA A 121 -3.70 12.92 -7.37
N GLY A 122 -3.91 13.73 -8.41
CA GLY A 122 -4.95 14.76 -8.42
C GLY A 122 -6.40 14.23 -8.50
N SER A 123 -6.60 12.90 -8.63
CA SER A 123 -7.93 12.31 -8.63
C SER A 123 -7.92 10.84 -8.24
N ASN A 124 -9.09 10.36 -7.76
CA ASN A 124 -9.27 8.93 -7.45
C ASN A 124 -8.99 8.03 -8.65
N ALA A 125 -9.42 8.40 -9.85
CA ALA A 125 -9.14 7.66 -11.07
C ALA A 125 -7.65 7.77 -11.47
N GLY A 126 -7.03 8.90 -11.19
CA GLY A 126 -5.63 9.21 -11.48
C GLY A 126 -4.67 8.20 -10.84
N ARG A 127 -4.79 7.94 -9.53
CA ARG A 127 -3.90 6.99 -8.84
C ARG A 127 -3.89 5.59 -9.48
N PHE A 128 -5.05 5.11 -9.97
CA PHE A 128 -5.13 3.82 -10.65
C PHE A 128 -4.57 3.87 -12.07
N ARG A 129 -4.71 5.00 -12.76
CA ARG A 129 -4.13 5.21 -14.09
C ARG A 129 -2.60 5.21 -14.02
N GLU A 130 -2.04 5.93 -13.05
CA GLU A 130 -0.58 5.99 -12.88
C GLU A 130 0.00 4.63 -12.50
N VAL A 131 -0.64 3.86 -11.61
CA VAL A 131 -0.19 2.48 -11.33
C VAL A 131 -0.18 1.64 -12.60
N ARG A 132 -1.23 1.70 -13.44
CA ARG A 132 -1.25 0.96 -14.71
C ARG A 132 -0.12 1.37 -15.64
N ARG A 133 0.16 2.68 -15.77
CA ARG A 133 1.27 3.18 -16.60
C ARG A 133 2.62 2.66 -16.10
N LEU A 134 2.86 2.68 -14.80
CA LEU A 134 4.09 2.16 -14.20
C LEU A 134 4.24 0.66 -14.44
N VAL A 135 3.18 -0.13 -14.24
CA VAL A 135 3.20 -1.57 -14.51
C VAL A 135 3.45 -1.87 -15.99
N ASP A 136 2.78 -1.17 -16.90
CA ASP A 136 2.97 -1.34 -18.34
C ASP A 136 4.40 -0.94 -18.75
N TRP A 137 4.95 0.13 -18.18
CA TRP A 137 6.33 0.56 -18.43
C TRP A 137 7.34 -0.51 -17.97
N VAL A 138 7.21 -1.03 -16.74
CA VAL A 138 8.07 -2.12 -16.23
C VAL A 138 7.94 -3.37 -17.10
N SER A 139 6.73 -3.69 -17.55
CA SER A 139 6.48 -4.88 -18.38
C SER A 139 7.10 -4.78 -19.77
N THR A 140 7.22 -3.57 -20.32
CA THR A 140 7.69 -3.36 -21.70
C THR A 140 9.14 -2.89 -21.80
N LYS A 141 9.58 -2.03 -20.88
CA LYS A 141 10.89 -1.35 -20.98
C LYS A 141 11.79 -1.53 -19.77
N GLY A 142 11.23 -1.91 -18.63
CA GLY A 142 11.94 -1.93 -17.34
C GLY A 142 12.83 -3.13 -17.08
N GLN A 143 12.99 -4.05 -18.04
CA GLN A 143 13.79 -5.27 -17.83
C GLN A 143 15.27 -5.01 -17.56
N SER A 144 15.82 -3.91 -18.05
CA SER A 144 17.24 -3.58 -17.95
C SER A 144 17.58 -2.61 -16.80
N LEU A 145 16.59 -2.09 -16.08
CA LEU A 145 16.79 -0.99 -15.13
C LEU A 145 16.42 -1.34 -13.67
N ILE A 146 15.85 -2.52 -13.41
CA ILE A 146 15.46 -2.92 -12.06
C ILE A 146 16.49 -3.93 -11.56
N GLU A 147 17.47 -3.44 -10.81
CA GLU A 147 18.27 -4.34 -9.96
C GLU A 147 17.36 -4.89 -8.85
N PRO A 148 17.45 -6.20 -8.55
CA PRO A 148 16.72 -6.75 -7.42
C PRO A 148 17.16 -6.04 -6.13
N VAL A 149 16.21 -5.44 -5.41
CA VAL A 149 16.47 -4.94 -4.06
C VAL A 149 16.78 -6.15 -3.18
N THR A 150 18.05 -6.42 -3.01
CA THR A 150 18.52 -7.45 -2.09
C THR A 150 18.27 -6.93 -0.68
N LEU A 151 17.21 -7.42 -0.04
CA LEU A 151 17.05 -7.24 1.39
C LEU A 151 18.21 -7.97 2.04
N ARG A 152 19.15 -7.25 2.65
CA ARG A 152 20.17 -7.88 3.52
C ARG A 152 19.40 -8.63 4.60
N ALA A 153 19.57 -9.94 4.61
CA ALA A 153 19.23 -10.78 5.74
C ALA A 153 20.44 -10.63 6.69
N ASP A 154 20.22 -9.97 7.82
CA ASP A 154 21.06 -10.09 9.00
C ASP A 154 20.36 -11.05 9.98
#